data_0fe47e7c66f0922cb3165749892e15b0
#
_entry.id   0fe47e7c66f0922cb3165749892e15b0
#
_cell.length_a   1.000
_cell.length_b   1.000
_cell.length_c   1.000
_cell.angle_alpha   90.00
_cell.angle_beta   90.00
_cell.angle_gamma   90.00
#
_symmetry.space_group_name_H-M   'P 1'
#
loop_
_entity.id
_entity.type
_entity.pdbx_description
1 polymer ?
#
loop_
_entity_poly.entity_id
_entity_poly.type
_entity_poly.pdbx_seq_one_letter_code
_entity_poly.pdbx_strand_id
1 'polypeptide(L)'
;MSVGDNYETLPWGHFKDSFSSVVLRCGPSFTEYDAPVPLSNAALDHLIHLPYLHTWRIHGPPPTYPTSSLPLVFPPLRELTLGEGAGCGWFTLLRRLEDGASTTQGVAPLSTAKEFLKVLNVEDMFGIDIDPPFVSTIQCFRNLVNLHVDVRCSSGDDRGECIFKLNDNNIAELSMTLTQLKFLLLGRACSKNTCLMTIACLLPISVHCSKLKQLEIHFNTTNIVNDLRNILEDPRFQQLRSLPKCPLTSLFVHRIPLGLHESDFEIVAKGMVDIFPSLMDCKGVEESWNELSWKITDLREGLE
;
A
#
# COMPACT_ATOMS: atom_id res chain seq x y z
N MET A 1 -5.03 -6.60 -28.62
CA MET A 1 -6.32 -7.20 -28.17
C MET A 1 -6.65 -6.51 -26.86
N SER A 2 -7.71 -5.68 -26.85
CA SER A 2 -8.08 -4.92 -25.64
C SER A 2 -8.77 -5.88 -24.66
N VAL A 3 -8.25 -5.96 -23.45
CA VAL A 3 -8.81 -6.75 -22.34
C VAL A 3 -10.10 -6.12 -21.78
N GLY A 4 -10.60 -5.05 -22.41
CA GLY A 4 -11.74 -4.26 -21.92
C GLY A 4 -13.11 -4.91 -22.06
N ASP A 5 -13.28 -5.94 -22.89
CA ASP A 5 -14.61 -6.35 -23.31
C ASP A 5 -15.23 -7.54 -22.55
N ASN A 6 -14.47 -8.16 -21.62
CA ASN A 6 -14.95 -9.40 -20.97
C ASN A 6 -15.71 -9.18 -19.65
N TYR A 7 -15.73 -7.98 -19.09
CA TYR A 7 -16.44 -7.74 -17.83
C TYR A 7 -17.95 -7.53 -18.02
N GLU A 8 -18.40 -7.16 -19.22
CA GLU A 8 -19.83 -7.03 -19.52
C GLU A 8 -20.58 -8.37 -19.57
N THR A 9 -19.85 -9.49 -19.68
CA THR A 9 -20.43 -10.84 -19.76
C THR A 9 -20.56 -11.54 -18.41
N LEU A 10 -20.07 -10.96 -17.32
CA LEU A 10 -20.28 -11.51 -15.98
C LEU A 10 -21.75 -11.27 -15.57
N PRO A 11 -22.38 -12.25 -14.86
CA PRO A 11 -23.77 -12.15 -14.42
C PRO A 11 -24.06 -10.92 -13.57
N TRP A 12 -23.05 -10.22 -13.10
CA TRP A 12 -23.13 -9.01 -12.29
C TRP A 12 -23.68 -7.78 -13.02
N GLY A 13 -23.62 -7.72 -14.35
CA GLY A 13 -24.20 -6.62 -15.13
C GLY A 13 -25.70 -6.44 -14.88
N HIS A 14 -26.42 -7.53 -14.73
CA HIS A 14 -27.85 -7.53 -14.44
C HIS A 14 -28.19 -7.05 -13.02
N PHE A 15 -27.25 -7.13 -12.09
CA PHE A 15 -27.48 -6.70 -10.70
C PHE A 15 -27.11 -5.22 -10.49
N LYS A 16 -26.32 -4.63 -11.38
CA LYS A 16 -25.87 -3.24 -11.27
C LYS A 16 -27.00 -2.25 -11.02
N ASP A 17 -28.06 -2.33 -11.82
CA ASP A 17 -29.18 -1.40 -11.73
C ASP A 17 -30.01 -1.62 -10.46
N SER A 18 -30.20 -2.89 -10.09
CA SER A 18 -30.92 -3.25 -8.87
C SER A 18 -30.18 -2.78 -7.63
N PHE A 19 -28.86 -3.03 -7.53
CA PHE A 19 -28.03 -2.56 -6.42
C PHE A 19 -27.96 -1.03 -6.39
N SER A 20 -27.77 -0.38 -7.53
CA SER A 20 -27.77 1.07 -7.62
C SER A 20 -29.09 1.67 -7.14
N SER A 21 -30.23 1.04 -7.45
CA SER A 21 -31.54 1.47 -6.95
C SER A 21 -31.68 1.33 -5.44
N VAL A 22 -31.09 0.30 -4.83
CA VAL A 22 -31.05 0.14 -3.37
C VAL A 22 -30.20 1.24 -2.74
N VAL A 23 -29.00 1.47 -3.29
CA VAL A 23 -28.08 2.50 -2.78
C VAL A 23 -28.72 3.89 -2.83
N LEU A 24 -29.41 4.24 -3.92
CA LEU A 24 -30.12 5.54 -4.05
C LEU A 24 -31.23 5.76 -3.01
N ARG A 25 -31.70 4.69 -2.37
CA ARG A 25 -32.68 4.76 -1.27
C ARG A 25 -32.07 4.79 0.12
N CYS A 26 -30.74 4.62 0.23
CA CYS A 26 -30.06 4.69 1.52
C CYS A 26 -30.20 6.10 2.08
N GLY A 27 -30.64 6.18 3.33
CA GLY A 27 -30.76 7.44 4.05
C GLY A 27 -29.44 7.93 4.64
N PRO A 28 -29.44 9.12 5.23
CA PRO A 28 -28.23 9.74 5.78
C PRO A 28 -27.57 8.94 6.93
N SER A 29 -28.30 8.03 7.57
CA SER A 29 -27.76 7.16 8.63
C SER A 29 -26.91 5.98 8.11
N PHE A 30 -26.77 5.85 6.78
CA PHE A 30 -25.98 4.78 6.17
C PHE A 30 -24.47 5.02 6.40
N THR A 31 -23.82 4.04 6.99
CA THR A 31 -22.45 4.20 7.51
C THR A 31 -21.40 3.36 6.81
N GLU A 32 -21.81 2.30 6.14
CA GLU A 32 -20.92 1.34 5.51
C GLU A 32 -21.50 0.84 4.20
N TYR A 33 -20.66 0.79 3.17
CA TYR A 33 -20.94 0.16 1.89
C TYR A 33 -19.88 -0.90 1.60
N ASP A 34 -20.34 -2.13 1.42
CA ASP A 34 -19.53 -3.27 1.01
C ASP A 34 -20.34 -4.14 0.06
N ALA A 35 -20.04 -4.05 -1.22
CA ALA A 35 -20.66 -4.93 -2.19
C ALA A 35 -19.74 -5.19 -3.39
N PRO A 36 -19.66 -6.42 -3.85
CA PRO A 36 -18.83 -6.82 -4.99
C PRO A 36 -19.45 -6.44 -6.35
N VAL A 37 -20.39 -5.51 -6.36
CA VAL A 37 -21.16 -5.16 -7.56
C VAL A 37 -20.83 -3.74 -7.98
N PRO A 38 -20.51 -3.49 -9.26
CA PRO A 38 -20.30 -2.15 -9.76
C PRO A 38 -21.60 -1.33 -9.62
N LEU A 39 -21.46 -0.10 -9.20
CA LEU A 39 -22.57 0.85 -9.09
C LEU A 39 -22.70 1.74 -10.32
N SER A 40 -23.89 2.28 -10.53
CA SER A 40 -24.09 3.38 -11.47
C SER A 40 -23.44 4.66 -10.95
N ASN A 41 -23.12 5.59 -11.86
CA ASN A 41 -22.55 6.89 -11.48
C ASN A 41 -23.45 7.66 -10.51
N ALA A 42 -24.77 7.57 -10.69
CA ALA A 42 -25.74 8.22 -9.80
C ALA A 42 -25.72 7.64 -8.38
N ALA A 43 -25.58 6.31 -8.24
CA ALA A 43 -25.50 5.67 -6.94
C ALA A 43 -24.17 5.99 -6.23
N LEU A 44 -23.06 6.07 -6.97
CA LEU A 44 -21.78 6.50 -6.45
C LEU A 44 -21.81 7.96 -5.99
N ASP A 45 -22.41 8.83 -6.80
CA ASP A 45 -22.57 10.22 -6.46
C ASP A 45 -23.44 10.39 -5.20
N HIS A 46 -24.47 9.57 -5.04
CA HIS A 46 -25.26 9.53 -3.83
C HIS A 46 -24.44 9.09 -2.61
N LEU A 47 -23.64 8.02 -2.71
CA LEU A 47 -22.78 7.54 -1.61
C LEU A 47 -21.79 8.60 -1.15
N ILE A 48 -21.17 9.32 -2.08
CA ILE A 48 -20.21 10.38 -1.78
C ILE A 48 -20.83 11.49 -0.92
N HIS A 49 -22.14 11.73 -1.05
CA HIS A 49 -22.85 12.76 -0.31
C HIS A 49 -23.45 12.28 1.01
N LEU A 50 -23.29 10.98 1.38
CA LEU A 50 -23.79 10.47 2.65
C LEU A 50 -22.92 10.92 3.84
N PRO A 51 -23.46 11.70 4.78
CA PRO A 51 -22.64 12.39 5.79
C PRO A 51 -21.98 11.47 6.82
N TYR A 52 -22.48 10.26 6.97
CA TYR A 52 -22.00 9.29 7.96
C TYR A 52 -21.33 8.06 7.35
N LEU A 53 -21.11 8.04 6.02
CA LEU A 53 -20.40 6.95 5.39
C LEU A 53 -18.91 7.00 5.80
N HIS A 54 -18.44 5.99 6.54
CA HIS A 54 -17.04 5.90 6.98
C HIS A 54 -16.31 4.66 6.49
N THR A 55 -17.02 3.64 6.01
CA THR A 55 -16.41 2.47 5.39
C THR A 55 -16.96 2.31 3.98
N TRP A 56 -16.05 2.28 3.02
CA TRP A 56 -16.41 2.12 1.62
C TRP A 56 -15.52 1.07 0.97
N ARG A 57 -16.11 -0.07 0.62
CA ARG A 57 -15.44 -1.14 -0.13
C ARG A 57 -16.07 -1.25 -1.51
N ILE A 58 -15.24 -1.07 -2.51
CA ILE A 58 -15.65 -1.05 -3.90
C ILE A 58 -14.92 -2.15 -4.64
N HIS A 59 -15.68 -3.02 -5.28
CA HIS A 59 -15.18 -4.06 -6.17
C HIS A 59 -15.70 -3.78 -7.59
N GLY A 60 -14.87 -4.04 -8.58
CA GLY A 60 -15.22 -3.85 -9.98
C GLY A 60 -14.59 -2.60 -10.63
N PRO A 61 -14.84 -2.39 -11.93
CA PRO A 61 -14.23 -1.31 -12.67
C PRO A 61 -14.62 0.04 -12.08
N PRO A 62 -13.71 1.02 -12.08
CA PRO A 62 -14.02 2.34 -11.61
C PRO A 62 -15.14 2.94 -12.44
N PRO A 63 -16.03 3.68 -11.81
CA PRO A 63 -17.01 4.42 -12.55
C PRO A 63 -16.30 5.40 -13.48
N THR A 64 -16.81 5.54 -14.68
CA THR A 64 -16.45 6.64 -15.56
C THR A 64 -17.05 7.91 -14.96
N TYR A 65 -16.32 8.54 -14.06
CA TYR A 65 -16.78 9.81 -13.50
C TYR A 65 -16.93 10.82 -14.63
N PRO A 66 -18.11 11.44 -14.76
CA PRO A 66 -18.19 12.61 -15.60
C PRO A 66 -17.18 13.62 -15.08
N THR A 67 -16.51 14.30 -15.98
CA THR A 67 -15.57 15.40 -15.72
C THR A 67 -16.29 16.64 -15.13
N SER A 68 -17.35 16.43 -14.35
CA SER A 68 -18.07 17.50 -13.71
C SER A 68 -17.15 18.21 -12.72
N SER A 69 -17.02 19.50 -12.92
CA SER A 69 -16.18 20.45 -12.21
C SER A 69 -16.60 20.73 -10.76
N LEU A 70 -17.51 19.97 -10.19
CA LEU A 70 -17.93 20.17 -8.81
C LEU A 70 -16.94 19.50 -7.86
N PRO A 71 -16.48 20.23 -6.83
CA PRO A 71 -15.64 19.64 -5.78
C PRO A 71 -16.45 18.54 -5.09
N LEU A 72 -15.90 17.32 -5.08
CA LEU A 72 -16.50 16.22 -4.39
C LEU A 72 -16.29 16.42 -2.88
N VAL A 73 -17.37 16.67 -2.15
CA VAL A 73 -17.34 16.69 -0.69
C VAL A 73 -17.48 15.24 -0.22
N PHE A 74 -16.38 14.63 0.12
CA PHE A 74 -16.41 13.27 0.64
C PHE A 74 -16.82 13.25 2.12
N PRO A 75 -17.55 12.22 2.55
CA PRO A 75 -17.85 11.98 3.96
C PRO A 75 -16.55 11.78 4.75
N PRO A 76 -16.59 11.77 6.09
CA PRO A 76 -15.42 11.49 6.94
C PRO A 76 -14.99 10.03 6.84
N LEU A 77 -14.55 9.64 5.64
CA LEU A 77 -14.19 8.27 5.30
C LEU A 77 -12.99 7.81 6.13
N ARG A 78 -13.14 6.70 6.84
CA ARG A 78 -12.10 6.10 7.68
C ARG A 78 -11.43 4.91 7.02
N GLU A 79 -12.19 4.17 6.22
CA GLU A 79 -11.74 2.98 5.53
C GLU A 79 -12.18 3.04 4.07
N LEU A 80 -11.23 2.84 3.17
CA LEU A 80 -11.44 2.73 1.73
C LEU A 80 -10.75 1.46 1.24
N THR A 81 -11.52 0.57 0.63
CA THR A 81 -11.02 -0.59 -0.08
C THR A 81 -11.37 -0.48 -1.56
N LEU A 82 -10.37 -0.59 -2.39
CA LEU A 82 -10.46 -0.59 -3.84
C LEU A 82 -10.06 -2.00 -4.32
N GLY A 83 -11.04 -2.79 -4.72
CA GLY A 83 -10.85 -4.17 -5.15
C GLY A 83 -10.80 -4.35 -6.66
N GLU A 84 -10.84 -5.60 -7.11
CA GLU A 84 -10.61 -6.06 -8.48
C GLU A 84 -11.28 -5.22 -9.59
N GLY A 85 -10.61 -5.12 -10.72
CA GLY A 85 -11.20 -4.69 -12.00
C GLY A 85 -10.93 -3.26 -12.41
N ALA A 86 -10.06 -2.56 -11.73
CA ALA A 86 -9.92 -1.14 -11.94
C ALA A 86 -8.58 -0.74 -12.55
N GLY A 87 -8.57 -0.30 -13.75
CA GLY A 87 -7.49 0.49 -14.30
C GLY A 87 -7.33 1.88 -13.63
N CYS A 88 -6.71 2.83 -14.32
CA CYS A 88 -6.36 4.18 -13.85
C CYS A 88 -7.47 5.04 -13.20
N GLY A 89 -8.73 4.62 -13.28
CA GLY A 89 -9.86 5.38 -12.70
C GLY A 89 -9.83 5.51 -11.18
N TRP A 90 -9.30 4.51 -10.46
CA TRP A 90 -9.17 4.59 -8.99
C TRP A 90 -8.12 5.60 -8.54
N PHE A 91 -7.06 5.73 -9.30
CA PHE A 91 -6.07 6.76 -9.06
C PHE A 91 -6.68 8.16 -9.20
N THR A 92 -7.59 8.33 -10.17
CA THR A 92 -8.36 9.57 -10.31
C THR A 92 -9.26 9.80 -9.09
N LEU A 93 -9.87 8.74 -8.52
CA LEU A 93 -10.65 8.86 -7.29
C LEU A 93 -9.77 9.30 -6.12
N LEU A 94 -8.62 8.66 -5.90
CA LEU A 94 -7.70 9.02 -4.83
C LEU A 94 -7.22 10.47 -4.96
N ARG A 95 -6.89 10.92 -6.17
CA ARG A 95 -6.54 12.33 -6.43
C ARG A 95 -7.69 13.29 -6.12
N ARG A 96 -8.91 12.93 -6.46
CA ARG A 96 -10.08 13.75 -6.14
C ARG A 96 -10.37 13.83 -4.64
N LEU A 97 -10.10 12.75 -3.90
CA LEU A 97 -10.10 12.77 -2.44
C LEU A 97 -9.06 13.76 -1.89
N GLU A 98 -7.96 13.94 -2.63
CA GLU A 98 -6.92 14.92 -2.34
C GLU A 98 -7.38 16.36 -2.62
N ASP A 99 -7.96 16.61 -3.79
CA ASP A 99 -8.31 17.94 -4.29
C ASP A 99 -9.51 18.59 -3.59
N GLY A 100 -10.38 17.80 -2.96
CA GLY A 100 -11.63 18.26 -2.34
C GLY A 100 -11.45 19.34 -1.24
N ALA A 101 -10.22 19.69 -0.90
CA ALA A 101 -9.89 20.70 0.10
C ALA A 101 -9.69 22.12 -0.46
N SER A 102 -9.56 22.28 -1.80
CA SER A 102 -8.92 23.49 -2.37
C SER A 102 -9.84 24.57 -2.91
N THR A 103 -11.15 24.37 -3.04
CA THR A 103 -11.94 25.20 -3.98
C THR A 103 -13.11 25.99 -3.42
N THR A 104 -13.39 25.99 -2.13
CA THR A 104 -14.46 26.87 -1.59
C THR A 104 -13.89 28.03 -0.80
N GLN A 105 -13.69 29.17 -1.48
CA GLN A 105 -13.47 30.47 -0.82
C GLN A 105 -14.67 30.73 0.11
N GLY A 106 -14.42 30.73 1.43
CA GLY A 106 -15.35 31.31 2.40
C GLY A 106 -16.25 30.34 3.19
N VAL A 107 -16.19 29.03 2.95
CA VAL A 107 -16.83 28.06 3.84
C VAL A 107 -15.75 27.40 4.67
N ALA A 108 -15.98 27.26 6.00
CA ALA A 108 -15.07 26.52 6.87
C ALA A 108 -14.71 25.18 6.22
N PRO A 109 -13.43 24.79 6.18
CA PRO A 109 -13.01 23.57 5.50
C PRO A 109 -13.79 22.40 6.10
N LEU A 110 -14.76 21.89 5.34
CA LEU A 110 -15.34 20.59 5.65
C LEU A 110 -14.18 19.64 5.68
N SER A 111 -13.96 19.00 6.83
CA SER A 111 -12.85 18.10 7.07
C SER A 111 -12.76 17.09 5.94
N THR A 112 -11.62 17.08 5.29
CA THR A 112 -11.39 16.32 4.07
C THR A 112 -11.13 14.85 4.44
N ALA A 113 -11.43 13.93 3.54
CA ALA A 113 -11.09 12.49 3.71
C ALA A 113 -9.61 12.29 4.12
N LYS A 114 -8.71 13.19 3.75
CA LYS A 114 -7.31 13.25 4.18
C LYS A 114 -7.12 13.15 5.70
N GLU A 115 -8.00 13.78 6.46
CA GLU A 115 -7.87 13.85 7.93
C GLU A 115 -8.41 12.60 8.62
N PHE A 116 -9.35 11.89 7.99
CA PHE A 116 -10.06 10.78 8.61
C PHE A 116 -9.63 9.41 8.13
N LEU A 117 -9.08 9.30 6.92
CA LEU A 117 -8.71 8.01 6.34
C LEU A 117 -7.60 7.36 7.16
N LYS A 118 -7.91 6.19 7.72
CA LYS A 118 -6.99 5.38 8.53
C LYS A 118 -6.60 4.08 7.85
N VAL A 119 -7.45 3.56 6.99
CA VAL A 119 -7.25 2.30 6.31
C VAL A 119 -7.45 2.52 4.81
N LEU A 120 -6.42 2.22 4.04
CA LEU A 120 -6.48 2.22 2.59
C LEU A 120 -6.00 0.86 2.09
N ASN A 121 -6.91 0.14 1.45
CA ASN A 121 -6.62 -1.12 0.78
C ASN A 121 -6.80 -0.93 -0.72
N VAL A 122 -5.77 -1.31 -1.47
CA VAL A 122 -5.77 -1.34 -2.93
C VAL A 122 -5.44 -2.78 -3.32
N GLU A 123 -6.44 -3.53 -3.74
CA GLU A 123 -6.34 -4.97 -3.91
C GLU A 123 -6.52 -5.39 -5.36
N ASP A 124 -5.66 -6.32 -5.80
CA ASP A 124 -5.76 -7.05 -7.08
C ASP A 124 -5.99 -6.16 -8.32
N MET A 125 -5.39 -4.98 -8.34
CA MET A 125 -5.55 -4.03 -9.44
C MET A 125 -4.60 -4.33 -10.58
N PHE A 126 -5.14 -4.54 -11.78
CA PHE A 126 -4.37 -4.65 -13.01
C PHE A 126 -4.21 -3.28 -13.66
N GLY A 127 -3.01 -2.99 -14.19
CA GLY A 127 -2.75 -1.81 -15.02
C GLY A 127 -2.58 -0.49 -14.25
N ILE A 128 -2.35 -0.54 -12.93
CA ILE A 128 -1.91 0.62 -12.17
C ILE A 128 -0.42 0.52 -11.97
N ASP A 129 0.31 1.53 -12.42
CA ASP A 129 1.70 1.72 -12.04
C ASP A 129 1.78 2.23 -10.60
N ILE A 130 2.55 1.53 -9.79
CA ILE A 130 2.94 2.01 -8.46
C ILE A 130 4.22 2.81 -8.64
N ASP A 131 4.04 4.07 -8.89
CA ASP A 131 5.07 5.02 -9.31
C ASP A 131 5.17 6.22 -8.33
N PRO A 132 6.13 7.13 -8.48
CA PRO A 132 6.23 8.31 -7.62
C PRO A 132 4.96 9.17 -7.53
N PRO A 133 4.20 9.42 -8.62
CA PRO A 133 2.88 10.06 -8.55
C PRO A 133 1.89 9.34 -7.64
N PHE A 134 1.85 8.01 -7.64
CA PHE A 134 1.03 7.23 -6.70
C PHE A 134 1.43 7.52 -5.26
N VAL A 135 2.73 7.48 -4.96
CA VAL A 135 3.26 7.80 -3.62
C VAL A 135 2.86 9.20 -3.18
N SER A 136 3.02 10.20 -4.06
CA SER A 136 2.64 11.60 -3.75
C SER A 136 1.16 11.72 -3.37
N THR A 137 0.29 10.98 -4.05
CA THR A 137 -1.14 10.96 -3.71
C THR A 137 -1.38 10.31 -2.35
N ILE A 138 -0.73 9.19 -2.05
CA ILE A 138 -0.88 8.49 -0.76
C ILE A 138 -0.37 9.35 0.41
N GLN A 139 0.70 10.11 0.22
CA GLN A 139 1.27 10.99 1.24
C GLN A 139 0.30 12.07 1.75
N CYS A 140 -0.75 12.37 0.99
CA CYS A 140 -1.79 13.29 1.43
C CYS A 140 -2.61 12.75 2.60
N PHE A 141 -2.66 11.43 2.81
CA PHE A 141 -3.42 10.76 3.86
C PHE A 141 -2.57 10.50 5.10
N ARG A 142 -2.09 11.54 5.78
CA ARG A 142 -1.11 11.47 6.87
C ARG A 142 -1.55 10.67 8.10
N ASN A 143 -2.84 10.42 8.25
CA ASN A 143 -3.42 9.68 9.37
C ASN A 143 -3.60 8.19 9.09
N LEU A 144 -3.06 7.68 7.98
CA LEU A 144 -3.10 6.26 7.67
C LEU A 144 -2.42 5.44 8.77
N VAL A 145 -3.15 4.42 9.19
CA VAL A 145 -2.69 3.40 10.14
C VAL A 145 -2.38 2.11 9.42
N ASN A 146 -3.18 1.77 8.42
CA ASN A 146 -2.99 0.60 7.57
C ASN A 146 -2.96 1.04 6.11
N LEU A 147 -1.89 0.69 5.42
CA LEU A 147 -1.74 0.84 3.98
C LEU A 147 -1.46 -0.53 3.38
N HIS A 148 -2.39 -0.99 2.56
CA HIS A 148 -2.31 -2.26 1.86
C HIS A 148 -2.41 -1.98 0.35
N VAL A 149 -1.32 -2.19 -0.37
CA VAL A 149 -1.26 -2.06 -1.83
C VAL A 149 -0.84 -3.39 -2.41
N ASP A 150 -1.83 -4.23 -2.69
CA ASP A 150 -1.66 -5.56 -3.25
C ASP A 150 -1.90 -5.54 -4.76
N VAL A 151 -0.88 -5.17 -5.50
CA VAL A 151 -0.93 -5.08 -6.96
C VAL A 151 -0.04 -6.14 -7.58
N ARG A 152 -0.58 -6.89 -8.53
CA ARG A 152 0.14 -7.97 -9.21
C ARG A 152 0.65 -7.52 -10.57
N CYS A 153 1.92 -7.79 -10.83
CA CYS A 153 2.42 -7.75 -12.19
C CYS A 153 1.76 -8.88 -13.00
N SER A 154 1.12 -8.54 -14.12
CA SER A 154 0.62 -9.57 -15.03
C SER A 154 1.79 -10.36 -15.59
N SER A 155 1.82 -11.67 -15.32
CA SER A 155 2.86 -12.58 -15.84
C SER A 155 2.83 -12.76 -17.36
N GLY A 156 1.79 -12.24 -18.00
CA GLY A 156 1.52 -12.39 -19.43
C GLY A 156 1.77 -11.16 -20.30
N ASP A 157 2.16 -10.03 -19.70
CA ASP A 157 2.43 -8.85 -20.50
C ASP A 157 3.89 -8.92 -21.01
N ASP A 158 4.03 -9.21 -22.32
CA ASP A 158 5.32 -9.29 -23.03
C ASP A 158 6.11 -7.97 -23.02
N ARG A 159 5.51 -6.88 -22.54
CA ARG A 159 6.17 -5.57 -22.43
C ARG A 159 7.27 -5.51 -21.39
N GLY A 160 7.44 -6.56 -20.59
CA GLY A 160 8.65 -6.72 -19.78
C GLY A 160 8.81 -5.78 -18.57
N GLU A 161 8.00 -4.76 -18.44
CA GLU A 161 8.15 -3.77 -17.38
C GLU A 161 7.41 -4.17 -16.10
N CYS A 162 8.07 -3.93 -14.96
CA CYS A 162 7.42 -4.04 -13.66
C CYS A 162 6.53 -2.82 -13.43
N ILE A 163 5.28 -3.05 -12.98
CA ILE A 163 4.38 -1.98 -12.59
C ILE A 163 4.82 -1.28 -11.30
N PHE A 164 5.72 -1.91 -10.55
CA PHE A 164 6.25 -1.39 -9.30
C PHE A 164 7.54 -0.61 -9.57
N LYS A 165 7.41 0.70 -9.74
CA LYS A 165 8.49 1.61 -10.17
C LYS A 165 9.05 2.46 -9.02
N LEU A 166 8.82 2.04 -7.77
CA LEU A 166 9.35 2.73 -6.59
C LEU A 166 10.82 2.41 -6.37
N ASN A 167 11.53 3.37 -5.83
CA ASN A 167 12.90 3.26 -5.36
C ASN A 167 13.01 3.62 -3.86
N ASP A 168 14.21 3.51 -3.30
CA ASP A 168 14.45 3.74 -1.88
C ASP A 168 14.07 5.16 -1.43
N ASN A 169 14.25 6.17 -2.29
CA ASN A 169 13.89 7.55 -1.97
C ASN A 169 12.37 7.72 -1.84
N ASN A 170 11.59 7.05 -2.69
CA ASN A 170 10.12 7.11 -2.61
C ASN A 170 9.63 6.50 -1.29
N ILE A 171 10.27 5.43 -0.82
CA ILE A 171 9.94 4.83 0.47
C ILE A 171 10.37 5.73 1.63
N ALA A 172 11.49 6.42 1.50
CA ALA A 172 11.93 7.39 2.49
C ALA A 172 10.91 8.53 2.64
N GLU A 173 10.47 9.12 1.54
CA GLU A 173 9.43 10.16 1.53
C GLU A 173 8.11 9.68 2.12
N LEU A 174 7.67 8.47 1.74
CA LEU A 174 6.46 7.84 2.28
C LEU A 174 6.56 7.66 3.80
N SER A 175 7.68 7.14 4.28
CA SER A 175 7.94 6.86 5.69
C SER A 175 7.95 8.14 6.53
N MET A 176 8.57 9.22 6.04
CA MET A 176 8.57 10.51 6.71
C MET A 176 7.18 11.12 6.85
N THR A 177 6.29 10.79 5.94
CA THR A 177 4.94 11.37 5.93
C THR A 177 3.94 10.51 6.70
N LEU A 178 3.99 9.18 6.57
CA LEU A 178 3.01 8.25 7.13
C LEU A 178 3.47 7.66 8.49
N THR A 179 3.80 8.52 9.43
CA THR A 179 4.37 8.14 10.75
C THR A 179 3.39 7.37 11.65
N GLN A 180 2.10 7.29 11.30
CA GLN A 180 1.08 6.58 12.09
C GLN A 180 0.89 5.12 11.66
N LEU A 181 1.59 4.66 10.63
CA LEU A 181 1.45 3.30 10.11
C LEU A 181 1.75 2.25 11.18
N LYS A 182 0.86 1.25 11.26
CA LYS A 182 1.03 0.01 12.04
C LYS A 182 1.20 -1.20 11.13
N PHE A 183 0.61 -1.14 9.95
CA PHE A 183 0.69 -2.14 8.91
C PHE A 183 1.00 -1.47 7.57
N LEU A 184 2.01 -1.99 6.88
CA LEU A 184 2.38 -1.57 5.53
C LEU A 184 2.59 -2.79 4.65
N LEU A 185 1.78 -2.92 3.59
CA LEU A 185 2.00 -3.85 2.50
C LEU A 185 2.19 -3.05 1.21
N LEU A 186 3.31 -3.26 0.54
CA LEU A 186 3.63 -2.64 -0.75
C LEU A 186 4.02 -3.72 -1.75
N GLY A 187 3.07 -4.06 -2.61
CA GLY A 187 3.26 -4.93 -3.76
C GLY A 187 3.32 -6.41 -3.43
N ARG A 188 2.72 -7.23 -4.30
CA ARG A 188 3.02 -8.66 -4.40
C ARG A 188 4.13 -8.87 -5.42
N ALA A 189 4.76 -10.02 -5.29
CA ALA A 189 5.87 -10.46 -6.11
C ALA A 189 5.78 -10.09 -7.59
N CYS A 190 6.75 -9.33 -8.04
CA CYS A 190 7.08 -9.27 -9.45
C CYS A 190 8.07 -10.41 -9.78
N SER A 191 7.73 -11.29 -10.70
CA SER A 191 8.61 -12.37 -11.15
C SER A 191 9.84 -11.86 -11.95
N LYS A 192 9.88 -10.57 -12.25
CA LYS A 192 10.84 -10.00 -13.23
C LYS A 192 12.10 -9.42 -12.60
N ASN A 193 12.30 -9.51 -11.31
CA ASN A 193 13.51 -9.05 -10.58
C ASN A 193 13.97 -7.60 -10.92
N THR A 194 13.07 -6.76 -11.40
CA THR A 194 13.36 -5.40 -11.85
C THR A 194 13.02 -4.34 -10.79
N CYS A 195 12.88 -4.78 -9.53
CA CYS A 195 12.60 -3.87 -8.43
C CYS A 195 13.75 -2.89 -8.22
N LEU A 196 13.44 -1.61 -8.20
CA LEU A 196 14.42 -0.54 -7.97
C LEU A 196 14.69 -0.29 -6.49
N MET A 197 13.85 -0.83 -5.60
CA MET A 197 14.07 -0.77 -4.16
C MET A 197 15.15 -1.78 -3.77
N THR A 198 16.00 -1.39 -2.87
CA THR A 198 17.00 -2.24 -2.23
C THR A 198 16.67 -2.40 -0.73
N ILE A 199 17.47 -3.16 -0.01
CA ILE A 199 17.31 -3.28 1.44
C ILE A 199 17.46 -1.92 2.15
N ALA A 200 18.09 -0.93 1.52
CA ALA A 200 18.25 0.41 2.05
C ALA A 200 16.91 1.12 2.30
N CYS A 201 15.84 0.71 1.60
CA CYS A 201 14.49 1.23 1.85
C CYS A 201 13.99 0.93 3.28
N LEU A 202 14.52 -0.08 3.96
CA LEU A 202 14.14 -0.42 5.33
C LEU A 202 14.64 0.59 6.36
N LEU A 203 15.71 1.30 6.06
CA LEU A 203 16.31 2.27 6.98
C LEU A 203 15.36 3.45 7.30
N PRO A 204 14.83 4.19 6.34
CA PRO A 204 13.89 5.26 6.63
C PRO A 204 12.61 4.75 7.32
N ILE A 205 12.14 3.53 6.99
CA ILE A 205 11.01 2.90 7.68
C ILE A 205 11.34 2.71 9.16
N SER A 206 12.54 2.21 9.49
CA SER A 206 12.94 1.96 10.87
C SER A 206 13.02 3.23 11.72
N VAL A 207 13.29 4.37 11.09
CA VAL A 207 13.46 5.66 11.77
C VAL A 207 12.13 6.40 11.91
N HIS A 208 11.33 6.42 10.86
CA HIS A 208 10.15 7.29 10.79
C HIS A 208 8.85 6.61 11.17
N CYS A 209 8.73 5.28 10.97
CA CYS A 209 7.51 4.55 11.25
C CYS A 209 7.50 3.95 12.67
N SER A 210 7.53 4.80 13.69
CA SER A 210 7.66 4.40 15.10
C SER A 210 6.51 3.55 15.66
N LYS A 211 5.46 3.30 14.89
CA LYS A 211 4.29 2.48 15.28
C LYS A 211 4.13 1.21 14.44
N LEU A 212 4.98 1.03 13.42
CA LEU A 212 4.88 -0.07 12.48
C LEU A 212 5.20 -1.40 13.16
N LYS A 213 4.30 -2.37 13.03
CA LYS A 213 4.42 -3.72 13.61
C LYS A 213 4.61 -4.80 12.55
N GLN A 214 4.01 -4.60 11.39
CA GLN A 214 4.06 -5.55 10.29
C GLN A 214 4.42 -4.81 9.00
N LEU A 215 5.39 -5.36 8.29
CA LEU A 215 5.85 -4.85 7.00
C LEU A 215 5.85 -5.99 5.98
N GLU A 216 5.13 -5.81 4.90
CA GLU A 216 5.21 -6.66 3.73
C GLU A 216 5.71 -5.82 2.56
N ILE A 217 6.84 -6.18 2.01
CA ILE A 217 7.51 -5.37 1.00
C ILE A 217 8.29 -6.24 0.02
N HIS A 218 8.48 -5.71 -1.18
CA HIS A 218 9.29 -6.31 -2.21
C HIS A 218 10.50 -5.42 -2.48
N PHE A 219 11.71 -5.97 -2.38
CA PHE A 219 12.94 -5.28 -2.74
C PHE A 219 13.96 -6.23 -3.39
N ASN A 220 14.92 -5.68 -4.10
CA ASN A 220 15.97 -6.45 -4.76
C ASN A 220 16.98 -6.97 -3.73
N THR A 221 17.20 -8.28 -3.71
CA THR A 221 18.12 -8.96 -2.78
C THR A 221 19.45 -9.34 -3.43
N THR A 222 19.69 -9.03 -4.69
CA THR A 222 20.88 -9.49 -5.44
C THR A 222 22.18 -9.11 -4.76
N ASN A 223 22.24 -7.94 -4.12
CA ASN A 223 23.43 -7.43 -3.42
C ASN A 223 23.21 -7.23 -1.92
N ILE A 224 22.24 -7.93 -1.33
CA ILE A 224 21.76 -7.67 0.04
C ILE A 224 22.88 -7.61 1.09
N VAL A 225 23.88 -8.47 0.99
CA VAL A 225 25.02 -8.52 1.93
C VAL A 225 25.86 -7.25 1.84
N ASN A 226 26.19 -6.83 0.62
CA ASN A 226 26.99 -5.63 0.41
C ASN A 226 26.20 -4.36 0.77
N ASP A 227 24.93 -4.33 0.42
CA ASP A 227 24.05 -3.21 0.76
C ASP A 227 23.91 -3.05 2.28
N LEU A 228 23.75 -4.17 3.01
CA LEU A 228 23.71 -4.14 4.47
C LEU A 228 25.03 -3.68 5.09
N ARG A 229 26.18 -4.18 4.60
CA ARG A 229 27.49 -3.71 5.06
C ARG A 229 27.62 -2.20 4.89
N ASN A 230 27.28 -1.68 3.70
CA ASN A 230 27.33 -0.25 3.42
C ASN A 230 26.41 0.55 4.36
N ILE A 231 25.21 0.05 4.65
CA ILE A 231 24.28 0.67 5.59
C ILE A 231 24.86 0.69 7.01
N LEU A 232 25.37 -0.44 7.47
CA LEU A 232 25.91 -0.58 8.84
C LEU A 232 27.18 0.24 9.06
N GLU A 233 27.96 0.46 8.01
CA GLU A 233 29.20 1.26 8.04
C GLU A 233 28.93 2.76 7.84
N ASP A 234 27.74 3.17 7.36
CA ASP A 234 27.38 4.58 7.15
C ASP A 234 27.35 5.32 8.51
N PRO A 235 28.18 6.38 8.70
CA PRO A 235 28.15 7.17 9.93
C PRO A 235 26.76 7.71 10.28
N ARG A 236 25.91 7.99 9.29
CA ARG A 236 24.53 8.43 9.50
C ARG A 236 23.70 7.33 10.17
N PHE A 237 23.88 6.08 9.77
CA PHE A 237 23.22 4.95 10.43
C PHE A 237 23.63 4.81 11.90
N GLN A 238 24.91 5.00 12.21
CA GLN A 238 25.38 4.97 13.59
C GLN A 238 24.72 6.05 14.46
N GLN A 239 24.50 7.25 13.92
CA GLN A 239 23.74 8.30 14.62
C GLN A 239 22.27 7.91 14.81
N LEU A 240 21.66 7.27 13.80
CA LEU A 240 20.27 6.83 13.85
C LEU A 240 20.04 5.67 14.85
N ARG A 241 21.09 4.92 15.20
CA ARG A 241 21.02 3.83 16.20
C ARG A 241 20.54 4.31 17.58
N SER A 242 20.81 5.56 17.94
CA SER A 242 20.41 6.15 19.22
C SER A 242 18.92 6.58 19.26
N LEU A 243 18.25 6.64 18.11
CA LEU A 243 16.85 7.03 18.05
C LEU A 243 15.92 5.85 18.45
N PRO A 244 14.71 6.18 18.96
CA PRO A 244 13.67 5.16 19.17
C PRO A 244 13.44 4.37 17.89
N LYS A 245 13.53 3.06 17.97
CA LYS A 245 13.39 2.17 16.84
C LYS A 245 11.94 1.79 16.59
N CYS A 246 11.65 1.56 15.33
CA CYS A 246 10.41 0.97 14.88
C CYS A 246 10.16 -0.37 15.60
N PRO A 247 8.96 -0.59 16.22
CA PRO A 247 8.63 -1.82 16.91
C PRO A 247 8.22 -2.94 15.94
N LEU A 248 8.85 -3.03 14.78
CA LEU A 248 8.57 -4.04 13.77
C LEU A 248 8.82 -5.43 14.34
N THR A 249 7.78 -6.26 14.36
CA THR A 249 7.86 -7.65 14.84
C THR A 249 7.84 -8.66 13.73
N SER A 250 7.24 -8.32 12.59
CA SER A 250 7.11 -9.22 11.44
C SER A 250 7.45 -8.51 10.14
N LEU A 251 8.38 -9.11 9.39
CA LEU A 251 8.75 -8.69 8.04
C LEU A 251 8.44 -9.82 7.07
N PHE A 252 7.65 -9.54 6.04
CA PHE A 252 7.42 -10.46 4.94
C PHE A 252 8.01 -9.90 3.66
N VAL A 253 8.85 -10.69 2.99
CA VAL A 253 9.48 -10.33 1.72
C VAL A 253 8.98 -11.24 0.62
N HIS A 254 8.38 -10.65 -0.40
CA HIS A 254 7.75 -11.41 -1.48
C HIS A 254 8.77 -11.97 -2.47
N ARG A 255 8.63 -13.28 -2.76
CA ARG A 255 9.16 -14.04 -3.91
C ARG A 255 10.55 -13.72 -4.44
N ILE A 256 11.50 -13.36 -3.63
CA ILE A 256 12.87 -13.19 -4.08
C ILE A 256 13.71 -14.26 -3.36
N PRO A 257 14.39 -15.14 -4.10
CA PRO A 257 15.36 -16.02 -3.50
C PRO A 257 16.45 -15.17 -2.87
N LEU A 258 16.81 -15.48 -1.64
CA LEU A 258 17.91 -14.78 -0.97
C LEU A 258 19.26 -15.10 -1.62
N GLY A 259 19.39 -16.19 -2.40
CA GLY A 259 20.63 -16.56 -3.10
C GLY A 259 21.89 -16.48 -2.23
N LEU A 260 21.71 -16.62 -0.89
CA LEU A 260 22.78 -16.45 0.09
C LEU A 260 23.57 -17.74 0.23
N HIS A 261 24.88 -17.60 0.42
CA HIS A 261 25.70 -18.65 0.97
C HIS A 261 25.44 -18.76 2.48
N GLU A 262 25.64 -19.94 3.05
CA GLU A 262 25.43 -20.20 4.49
C GLU A 262 26.13 -19.18 5.39
N SER A 263 27.37 -18.78 5.02
CA SER A 263 28.14 -17.75 5.73
C SER A 263 27.51 -16.36 5.75
N ASP A 264 26.61 -16.07 4.85
CA ASP A 264 26.04 -14.73 4.68
C ASP A 264 24.73 -14.54 5.48
N PHE A 265 24.08 -15.65 5.87
CA PHE A 265 22.84 -15.59 6.67
C PHE A 265 23.06 -14.88 8.00
N GLU A 266 24.19 -15.11 8.67
CA GLU A 266 24.50 -14.44 9.93
C GLU A 266 24.65 -12.93 9.74
N ILE A 267 25.33 -12.49 8.66
CA ILE A 267 25.50 -11.07 8.34
C ILE A 267 24.16 -10.41 8.09
N VAL A 268 23.28 -11.08 7.32
CA VAL A 268 21.97 -10.56 7.00
C VAL A 268 21.08 -10.53 8.24
N ALA A 269 21.05 -11.60 9.03
CA ALA A 269 20.28 -11.67 10.28
C ALA A 269 20.69 -10.58 11.25
N LYS A 270 21.99 -10.40 11.48
CA LYS A 270 22.52 -9.35 12.34
C LYS A 270 22.17 -7.95 11.84
N GLY A 271 22.33 -7.71 10.53
CA GLY A 271 21.94 -6.44 9.93
C GLY A 271 20.45 -6.13 10.08
N MET A 272 19.59 -7.14 9.91
CA MET A 272 18.13 -6.98 10.11
C MET A 272 17.79 -6.66 11.57
N VAL A 273 18.42 -7.34 12.54
CA VAL A 273 18.22 -7.06 13.97
C VAL A 273 18.76 -5.68 14.34
N ASP A 274 19.87 -5.25 13.75
CA ASP A 274 20.41 -3.90 13.98
C ASP A 274 19.45 -2.80 13.45
N ILE A 275 18.79 -3.04 12.32
CA ILE A 275 17.78 -2.12 11.75
C ILE A 275 16.48 -2.18 12.57
N PHE A 276 16.00 -3.38 12.89
CA PHE A 276 14.75 -3.62 13.62
C PHE A 276 14.98 -4.50 14.86
N PRO A 277 15.36 -3.91 16.00
CA PRO A 277 15.66 -4.70 17.21
C PRO A 277 14.50 -5.51 17.76
N SER A 278 13.26 -5.19 17.38
CA SER A 278 12.06 -5.91 17.78
C SER A 278 11.64 -7.02 16.81
N LEU A 279 12.37 -7.20 15.70
CA LEU A 279 12.04 -8.18 14.66
C LEU A 279 12.10 -9.59 15.24
N MET A 280 10.99 -10.32 15.17
CA MET A 280 10.88 -11.71 15.66
C MET A 280 10.75 -12.70 14.53
N ASP A 281 10.18 -12.25 13.41
CA ASP A 281 9.76 -13.10 12.32
C ASP A 281 10.08 -12.43 10.98
N CYS A 282 10.89 -13.12 10.19
CA CYS A 282 11.23 -12.69 8.84
C CYS A 282 10.86 -13.81 7.88
N LYS A 283 9.79 -13.62 7.13
CA LYS A 283 9.23 -14.61 6.22
C LYS A 283 9.38 -14.20 4.78
N GLY A 284 9.40 -15.19 3.91
CA GLY A 284 9.30 -15.03 2.47
C GLY A 284 8.71 -16.30 1.87
N VAL A 285 8.57 -16.31 0.55
CA VAL A 285 8.03 -17.47 -0.15
C VAL A 285 9.06 -18.60 -0.28
N GLU A 286 10.34 -18.25 -0.27
CA GLU A 286 11.46 -19.19 -0.41
C GLU A 286 11.93 -19.72 0.95
N GLU A 287 12.41 -20.98 1.00
CA GLU A 287 12.91 -21.60 2.23
C GLU A 287 14.04 -20.83 2.90
N SER A 288 14.89 -20.16 2.11
CA SER A 288 15.99 -19.32 2.59
C SER A 288 15.55 -18.20 3.56
N TRP A 289 14.31 -17.71 3.43
CA TRP A 289 13.76 -16.75 4.38
C TRP A 289 13.41 -17.39 5.72
N ASN A 290 13.00 -18.65 5.72
CA ASN A 290 12.75 -19.40 6.96
C ASN A 290 14.06 -19.61 7.71
N GLU A 291 15.15 -19.94 7.00
CA GLU A 291 16.48 -20.08 7.59
C GLU A 291 16.95 -18.76 8.21
N LEU A 292 16.77 -17.64 7.50
CA LEU A 292 17.04 -16.31 8.04
C LEU A 292 16.23 -16.01 9.31
N SER A 293 14.95 -16.39 9.33
CA SER A 293 14.09 -16.22 10.50
C SER A 293 14.60 -17.00 11.71
N TRP A 294 15.05 -18.24 11.52
CA TRP A 294 15.67 -19.03 12.57
C TRP A 294 16.93 -18.34 13.14
N LYS A 295 17.81 -17.84 12.27
CA LYS A 295 19.00 -17.12 12.68
C LYS A 295 18.70 -15.84 13.47
N ILE A 296 17.67 -15.10 13.08
CA ILE A 296 17.20 -13.91 13.81
C ILE A 296 16.74 -14.31 15.22
N THR A 297 16.00 -15.40 15.34
CA THR A 297 15.51 -15.91 16.62
C THR A 297 16.70 -16.31 17.52
N ASP A 298 17.66 -17.09 17.01
CA ASP A 298 18.85 -17.54 17.72
C ASP A 298 19.67 -16.35 18.26
N LEU A 299 19.90 -15.33 17.41
CA LEU A 299 20.62 -14.10 17.81
C LEU A 299 19.92 -13.35 18.95
N ARG A 300 18.61 -13.40 19.02
CA ARG A 300 17.83 -12.70 20.05
C ARG A 300 17.76 -13.47 21.37
N GLU A 301 17.68 -14.77 21.29
CA GLU A 301 17.63 -15.63 22.48
C GLU A 301 19.00 -15.85 23.12
N GLY A 302 20.09 -15.39 22.44
CA GLY A 302 21.45 -15.52 22.93
C GLY A 302 21.93 -16.96 22.94
N LEU A 303 21.43 -17.75 22.00
CA LEU A 303 21.74 -19.17 21.87
C LEU A 303 23.02 -19.44 21.06
N GLU A 304 23.81 -18.40 20.74
CA GLU A 304 25.16 -18.52 20.13
C GLU A 304 26.29 -18.43 21.15
#